data_f56c7999220657d6ada097de897df85f
#
_entry.id   f56c7999220657d6ada097de897df85f
#
_cell.length_a   1.000
_cell.length_b   1.000
_cell.length_c   1.000
_cell.angle_alpha   90.00
_cell.angle_beta   90.00
_cell.angle_gamma   90.00
#
_symmetry.space_group_name_H-M   'P 1'
#
loop_
_entity.id
_entity.type
_entity.pdbx_description
1 polymer ?
#
loop_
_entity_poly.entity_id
_entity_poly.type
_entity_poly.pdbx_seq_one_letter_code
_entity_poly.pdbx_strand_id
1 'polypeptide(L)'
;FNGQTKISFDLLEDAIINLYITDATGRIHDKLAEEEYKNSGIHNYVWDGNGRSTGIYFITLVAKINDAPPAIFSRKMIYLK
;
A
#
# COMPACT_ATOMS: atom_id res chain seq x y z
N PHE A 1 9.66 -2.05 12.20
CA PHE A 1 8.97 -3.31 12.49
C PHE A 1 9.75 -4.50 11.97
N ASN A 2 9.40 -5.67 12.43
CA ASN A 2 9.89 -6.93 11.88
C ASN A 2 8.70 -7.88 11.69
N GLY A 3 8.89 -8.88 10.81
CA GLY A 3 7.80 -9.82 10.49
C GLY A 3 6.70 -9.13 9.69
N GLN A 4 5.52 -8.95 10.29
CA GLN A 4 4.35 -8.42 9.61
C GLN A 4 4.00 -7.03 10.09
N THR A 5 3.39 -6.24 9.21
CA THR A 5 2.79 -4.96 9.59
C THR A 5 1.40 -4.84 9.00
N LYS A 6 0.51 -4.21 9.74
CA LYS A 6 -0.86 -3.96 9.33
C LYS A 6 -0.94 -2.59 8.66
N ILE A 7 -1.60 -2.56 7.51
CA ILE A 7 -1.83 -1.34 6.75
C ILE A 7 -3.32 -1.08 6.76
N SER A 8 -3.73 0.10 7.26
CA SER A 8 -5.14 0.49 7.30
C SER A 8 -5.31 1.84 6.62
N PHE A 9 -6.38 1.98 5.86
CA PHE A 9 -6.73 3.27 5.27
C PHE A 9 -8.25 3.39 5.19
N ASP A 10 -8.71 4.63 5.15
CA ASP A 10 -10.12 4.97 5.05
C ASP A 10 -10.40 5.60 3.70
N LEU A 11 -11.21 4.94 2.88
CA LEU A 11 -11.65 5.48 1.60
C LEU A 11 -12.89 6.34 1.84
N LEU A 12 -12.81 7.60 1.44
CA LEU A 12 -13.94 8.52 1.58
C LEU A 12 -15.02 8.26 0.54
N GLU A 13 -14.65 7.64 -0.59
CA GLU A 13 -15.57 7.29 -1.69
C GLU A 13 -15.18 5.92 -2.23
N ASP A 14 -16.12 5.26 -2.91
CA ASP A 14 -15.84 4.01 -3.62
C ASP A 14 -14.76 4.28 -4.65
N ALA A 15 -13.82 3.34 -4.77
CA ALA A 15 -12.67 3.54 -5.65
C ALA A 15 -12.12 2.21 -6.16
N ILE A 16 -11.42 2.28 -7.28
CA ILE A 16 -10.56 1.19 -7.75
C ILE A 16 -9.17 1.50 -7.20
N ILE A 17 -8.60 0.57 -6.45
CA ILE A 17 -7.34 0.79 -5.77
C ILE A 17 -6.22 -0.11 -6.26
N ASN A 18 -5.01 0.40 -6.14
CA ASN A 18 -3.77 -0.36 -6.23
C ASN A 18 -2.96 -0.07 -4.97
N LEU A 19 -2.37 -1.08 -4.38
CA LEU A 19 -1.59 -0.95 -3.17
C LEU A 19 -0.27 -1.68 -3.35
N TYR A 20 0.83 -0.94 -3.30
CA TYR A 20 2.17 -1.44 -3.58
C TYR A 20 3.10 -1.25 -2.41
N ILE A 21 4.06 -2.16 -2.29
CA ILE A 21 5.22 -1.97 -1.42
C ILE A 21 6.42 -1.75 -2.34
N THR A 22 7.11 -0.62 -2.16
CA THR A 22 8.28 -0.29 -2.95
C THR A 22 9.47 -0.01 -2.03
N ASP A 23 10.68 -0.08 -2.58
CA ASP A 23 11.88 0.34 -1.84
C ASP A 23 12.22 1.80 -2.19
N ALA A 24 13.34 2.30 -1.65
CA ALA A 24 13.75 3.69 -1.83
C ALA A 24 14.11 4.03 -3.27
N THR A 25 14.34 3.03 -4.12
CA THR A 25 14.62 3.25 -5.55
C THR A 25 13.36 3.24 -6.40
N GLY A 26 12.20 2.98 -5.79
CA GLY A 26 10.93 2.88 -6.50
C GLY A 26 10.63 1.50 -7.05
N ARG A 27 11.49 0.52 -6.78
CA ARG A 27 11.28 -0.87 -7.21
C ARG A 27 10.13 -1.49 -6.43
N ILE A 28 9.17 -2.10 -7.14
CA ILE A 28 8.03 -2.76 -6.52
C ILE A 28 8.46 -4.13 -6.00
N HIS A 29 8.25 -4.37 -4.70
CA HIS A 29 8.51 -5.64 -4.06
C HIS A 29 7.27 -6.51 -3.95
N ASP A 30 6.13 -5.90 -3.64
CA ASP A 30 4.88 -6.61 -3.48
C ASP A 30 3.72 -5.75 -3.97
N LYS A 31 2.71 -6.41 -4.52
CA LYS A 31 1.45 -5.78 -4.87
C LYS A 31 0.38 -6.42 -3.99
N LEU A 32 -0.16 -5.65 -3.04
CA LEU A 32 -1.16 -6.13 -2.11
C LEU A 32 -2.57 -6.04 -2.69
N ALA A 33 -2.79 -5.08 -3.59
CA ALA A 33 -4.04 -4.93 -4.31
C ALA A 33 -3.73 -4.44 -5.72
N GLU A 34 -4.38 -5.03 -6.72
CA GLU A 34 -4.23 -4.64 -8.13
C GLU A 34 -5.61 -4.42 -8.73
N GLU A 35 -5.89 -3.16 -9.11
CA GLU A 35 -7.14 -2.76 -9.76
C GLU A 35 -8.36 -3.38 -9.06
N GLU A 36 -8.40 -3.28 -7.72
CA GLU A 36 -9.48 -3.81 -6.92
C GLU A 36 -10.52 -2.73 -6.63
N TYR A 37 -11.78 -3.03 -6.92
CA TYR A 37 -12.88 -2.16 -6.51
C TYR A 37 -13.13 -2.32 -5.01
N LYS A 38 -13.16 -1.20 -4.29
CA LYS A 38 -13.48 -1.18 -2.87
C LYS A 38 -14.51 -0.11 -2.57
N ASN A 39 -15.46 -0.44 -1.70
CA ASN A 39 -16.43 0.52 -1.21
C ASN A 39 -15.76 1.51 -0.26
N SER A 40 -16.37 2.68 -0.09
CA SER A 40 -15.94 3.62 0.94
C SER A 40 -15.91 2.93 2.31
N GLY A 41 -15.01 3.38 3.16
CA GLY A 41 -14.84 2.82 4.51
C GLY A 41 -13.41 2.36 4.76
N ILE A 42 -13.25 1.67 5.89
CA ILE A 42 -11.92 1.25 6.35
C ILE A 42 -11.56 -0.10 5.76
N HIS A 43 -10.35 -0.17 5.21
CA HIS A 43 -9.79 -1.39 4.65
C HIS A 43 -8.47 -1.72 5.32
N ASN A 44 -8.21 -3.01 5.50
CA ASN A 44 -7.01 -3.49 6.18
C ASN A 44 -6.29 -4.49 5.29
N TYR A 45 -4.97 -4.36 5.27
CA TYR A 45 -4.07 -5.29 4.60
C TYR A 45 -2.94 -5.63 5.54
N VAL A 46 -2.28 -6.75 5.31
CA VAL A 46 -1.10 -7.14 6.06
C VAL A 46 0.04 -7.33 5.08
N TRP A 47 1.18 -6.70 5.36
CA TRP A 47 2.40 -6.96 4.61
C TRP A 47 3.35 -7.79 5.46
N ASP A 48 3.80 -8.90 4.89
CA ASP A 48 4.79 -9.77 5.51
C ASP A 48 6.15 -9.44 4.90
N GLY A 49 7.03 -8.87 5.72
CA GLY A 49 8.37 -8.49 5.28
C GLY A 49 9.39 -9.62 5.37
N ASN A 50 8.98 -10.82 5.80
CA ASN A 50 9.90 -11.95 5.91
C ASN A 50 10.52 -12.28 4.54
N GLY A 51 11.83 -12.50 4.52
CA GLY A 51 12.55 -12.71 3.27
C GLY A 51 13.02 -11.44 2.59
N ARG A 52 12.60 -10.27 3.11
CA ARG A 52 13.07 -8.98 2.60
C ARG A 52 14.29 -8.52 3.39
N SER A 53 15.09 -7.66 2.78
CA SER A 53 16.25 -7.06 3.44
C SER A 53 15.80 -5.97 4.40
N THR A 54 16.55 -5.81 5.50
CA THR A 54 16.40 -4.63 6.36
C THR A 54 16.56 -3.37 5.52
N GLY A 55 15.68 -2.42 5.70
CA GLY A 55 15.76 -1.17 4.95
C GLY A 55 14.48 -0.36 4.99
N ILE A 56 14.46 0.64 4.13
CA ILE A 56 13.34 1.56 3.99
C ILE A 56 12.43 1.08 2.87
N TYR A 57 11.15 1.00 3.18
CA TYR A 57 10.11 0.65 2.23
C TYR A 57 9.01 1.69 2.27
N PHE A 58 8.25 1.77 1.20
CA PHE A 58 7.11 2.68 1.10
C PHE A 58 5.85 1.90 0.77
N ILE A 59 4.76 2.25 1.44
CA ILE A 59 3.42 1.80 1.06
C ILE A 59 2.84 2.88 0.18
N THR A 60 2.44 2.52 -1.03
CA THR A 60 1.81 3.47 -1.95
C THR A 60 0.41 2.99 -2.30
N LEU A 61 -0.58 3.82 -2.02
CA LEU A 61 -1.96 3.60 -2.36
C LEU A 61 -2.33 4.52 -3.52
N VAL A 62 -2.84 3.94 -4.59
CA VAL A 62 -3.39 4.70 -5.73
C VAL A 62 -4.88 4.43 -5.76
N ALA A 63 -5.69 5.47 -5.66
CA ALA A 63 -7.15 5.36 -5.66
C ALA A 63 -7.73 6.11 -6.85
N LYS A 64 -8.46 5.40 -7.71
CA LYS A 64 -9.16 5.97 -8.87
C LYS A 64 -10.63 6.06 -8.54
N ILE A 65 -11.15 7.29 -8.52
CA ILE A 65 -12.54 7.60 -8.17
C ILE A 65 -13.20 8.20 -9.40
N ASN A 66 -14.12 7.45 -10.02
CA ASN A 66 -14.81 7.87 -11.25
C ASN A 66 -13.79 8.29 -12.32
N ASP A 67 -14.01 9.43 -12.97
CA ASP A 67 -13.15 9.97 -14.02
C ASP A 67 -12.12 10.96 -13.50
N ALA A 68 -12.03 11.13 -12.18
CA ALA A 68 -11.08 12.04 -11.58
C ALA A 68 -9.64 11.49 -11.73
N PRO A 69 -8.62 12.38 -11.73
CA PRO A 69 -7.24 11.92 -11.68
C PRO A 69 -6.99 11.05 -10.44
N PRO A 70 -6.13 10.02 -10.54
CA PRO A 70 -5.85 9.17 -9.39
C PRO A 70 -5.29 9.96 -8.20
N ALA A 71 -5.78 9.64 -7.01
CA ALA A 71 -5.18 10.14 -5.77
C ALA A 71 -4.09 9.15 -5.34
N ILE A 72 -2.92 9.69 -4.97
CA ILE A 72 -1.77 8.87 -4.61
C ILE A 72 -1.31 9.25 -3.21
N PHE A 73 -1.22 8.24 -2.33
CA PHE A 73 -0.74 8.40 -0.97
C PHE A 73 0.44 7.47 -0.74
N SER A 74 1.46 7.95 -0.03
CA SER A 74 2.64 7.15 0.25
C SER A 74 3.08 7.34 1.69
N ARG A 75 3.49 6.25 2.33
CA ARG A 75 4.00 6.26 3.71
C ARG A 75 5.28 5.43 3.79
N LYS A 76 6.27 6.01 4.47
CA LYS A 76 7.55 5.35 4.71
C LYS A 76 7.43 4.36 5.87
N MET A 77 8.06 3.20 5.70
CA MET A 77 8.24 2.20 6.74
C MET A 77 9.70 1.83 6.86
N ILE A 78 10.11 1.41 8.05
CA ILE A 78 11.45 0.86 8.28
C ILE A 78 11.27 -0.59 8.70
N TYR A 79 11.82 -1.51 7.89
CA TYR A 79 11.80 -2.94 8.20
C TYR A 79 13.13 -3.33 8.81
N LEU A 80 13.07 -3.93 9.98
CA LEU A 80 14.24 -4.44 10.71
C LEU A 80 14.10 -5.94 10.83
N LYS A 81 15.05 -6.63 10.27
CA LYS A 81 15.14 -8.08 10.35
C LYS A 81 15.33 -8.55 11.77
#